data_da46f6ca560a92742fcad5dd10258596
#
_entry.id   da46f6ca560a92742fcad5dd10258596
#
_cell.length_a   1.000
_cell.length_b   1.000
_cell.length_c   1.000
_cell.angle_alpha   90.00
_cell.angle_beta   90.00
_cell.angle_gamma   90.00
#
_symmetry.space_group_name_H-M   'P 1'
#
loop_
_entity.id
_entity.type
_entity.pdbx_description
1 polymer ?
#
loop_
_entity_poly.entity_id
_entity_poly.type
_entity_poly.pdbx_seq_one_letter_code
_entity_poly.pdbx_strand_id
1 'polypeptide(L)'
;MKLIDDDKFDKVWSDFQKNFNFDQGYWFKKQYEKCFNLKDKVFKLYMIDDKNSFVFEEQFQKEVNSILSRVIDEDIYAIDPFHDVWEFNPSELQKSEWSGHGDTYGDIVSNGFPCYYPNGEDFFFVTKDFSKGILFVPGFGETYPLMFVVGQELIDLFEKEKQNLSILDFDKKAMENYN
;
A
#
# COMPACT_ATOMS: atom_id res chain seq x y z
N MET A 1 -5.86 7.53 -14.21
CA MET A 1 -6.52 6.90 -13.06
C MET A 1 -8.01 7.13 -13.14
N LYS A 2 -8.82 6.13 -12.79
CA LYS A 2 -10.28 6.18 -12.88
C LYS A 2 -10.89 5.74 -11.57
N LEU A 3 -11.73 6.61 -10.97
CA LEU A 3 -12.56 6.25 -9.83
C LEU A 3 -13.59 5.19 -10.24
N ILE A 4 -13.78 4.17 -9.44
CA ILE A 4 -14.76 3.11 -9.66
C ILE A 4 -16.09 3.54 -9.04
N ASP A 5 -17.19 3.34 -9.78
CA ASP A 5 -18.55 3.63 -9.33
C ASP A 5 -18.91 2.77 -8.09
N ASP A 6 -19.77 3.29 -7.23
CA ASP A 6 -20.20 2.66 -5.97
C ASP A 6 -20.69 1.22 -6.16
N ASP A 7 -21.42 0.93 -7.21
CA ASP A 7 -21.90 -0.43 -7.53
C ASP A 7 -20.78 -1.45 -7.74
N LYS A 8 -19.60 -0.97 -8.16
CA LYS A 8 -18.41 -1.80 -8.35
C LYS A 8 -17.53 -1.84 -7.11
N PHE A 9 -17.58 -0.81 -6.27
CA PHE A 9 -16.82 -0.74 -5.02
C PHE A 9 -17.11 -1.98 -4.16
N ASP A 10 -18.38 -2.24 -3.85
CA ASP A 10 -18.80 -3.36 -3.00
C ASP A 10 -18.27 -4.70 -3.54
N LYS A 11 -18.28 -4.85 -4.86
CA LYS A 11 -17.76 -6.06 -5.49
C LYS A 11 -16.25 -6.18 -5.33
N VAL A 12 -15.49 -5.13 -5.66
CA VAL A 12 -14.03 -5.14 -5.54
C VAL A 12 -13.61 -5.34 -4.09
N TRP A 13 -14.28 -4.65 -3.16
CA TRP A 13 -14.04 -4.81 -1.74
C TRP A 13 -14.37 -6.23 -1.26
N SER A 14 -15.50 -6.80 -1.66
CA SER A 14 -15.86 -8.17 -1.33
C SER A 14 -14.83 -9.18 -1.87
N ASP A 15 -14.35 -8.98 -3.10
CA ASP A 15 -13.36 -9.86 -3.71
C ASP A 15 -11.98 -9.67 -3.06
N PHE A 16 -11.61 -8.45 -2.70
CA PHE A 16 -10.43 -8.17 -1.87
C PHE A 16 -10.51 -8.91 -0.52
N GLN A 17 -11.61 -8.78 0.19
CA GLN A 17 -11.79 -9.43 1.48
C GLN A 17 -11.73 -10.97 1.40
N LYS A 18 -12.27 -11.58 0.34
CA LYS A 18 -12.13 -13.03 0.11
C LYS A 18 -10.68 -13.46 -0.07
N ASN A 19 -9.86 -12.60 -0.72
CA ASN A 19 -8.47 -12.92 -1.04
C ASN A 19 -7.50 -12.61 0.09
N PHE A 20 -7.76 -11.56 0.87
CA PHE A 20 -6.83 -11.06 1.88
C PHE A 20 -7.39 -11.07 3.30
N ASN A 21 -8.72 -11.06 3.45
CA ASN A 21 -9.43 -11.05 4.74
C ASN A 21 -8.80 -10.05 5.74
N PHE A 22 -8.79 -8.78 5.34
CA PHE A 22 -8.24 -7.71 6.16
C PHE A 22 -9.05 -7.51 7.44
N ASP A 23 -8.37 -7.50 8.58
CA ASP A 23 -8.93 -7.23 9.90
C ASP A 23 -7.97 -6.36 10.71
N GLN A 24 -8.28 -5.08 10.78
CA GLN A 24 -7.52 -4.10 11.55
C GLN A 24 -7.49 -4.42 13.06
N GLY A 25 -8.46 -5.18 13.56
CA GLY A 25 -8.51 -5.57 14.97
C GLY A 25 -7.28 -6.36 15.45
N TYR A 26 -6.55 -6.99 14.55
CA TYR A 26 -5.28 -7.66 14.89
C TYR A 26 -4.15 -6.68 15.18
N TRP A 27 -4.16 -5.48 14.58
CA TRP A 27 -3.21 -4.42 14.91
C TRP A 27 -3.26 -4.06 16.39
N PHE A 28 -4.44 -3.76 16.88
CA PHE A 28 -4.63 -3.38 18.29
C PHE A 28 -4.30 -4.51 19.28
N LYS A 29 -4.30 -5.75 18.82
CA LYS A 29 -3.88 -6.93 19.59
C LYS A 29 -2.38 -7.20 19.49
N LYS A 30 -1.60 -6.34 18.82
CA LYS A 30 -0.17 -6.52 18.54
C LYS A 30 0.15 -7.85 17.82
N GLN A 31 -0.77 -8.27 16.96
CA GLN A 31 -0.64 -9.47 16.11
C GLN A 31 -0.56 -9.03 14.65
N TYR A 32 0.41 -8.19 14.37
CA TYR A 32 0.56 -7.45 13.10
C TYR A 32 0.54 -8.34 11.87
N GLU A 33 1.18 -9.51 11.93
CA GLU A 33 1.28 -10.46 10.83
C GLU A 33 -0.07 -11.08 10.46
N LYS A 34 -1.10 -10.89 11.32
CA LYS A 34 -2.45 -11.41 11.12
C LYS A 34 -3.43 -10.39 10.59
N CYS A 35 -3.01 -9.14 10.37
CA CYS A 35 -3.90 -8.13 9.78
C CYS A 35 -4.48 -8.57 8.42
N PHE A 36 -3.75 -9.44 7.73
CA PHE A 36 -4.21 -10.09 6.50
C PHE A 36 -4.09 -11.61 6.62
N ASN A 37 -5.05 -12.34 6.06
CA ASN A 37 -4.94 -13.79 5.91
C ASN A 37 -4.28 -14.12 4.57
N LEU A 38 -2.97 -14.28 4.57
CA LEU A 38 -2.14 -14.53 3.38
C LEU A 38 -1.62 -15.97 3.28
N LYS A 39 -2.32 -16.95 3.90
CA LYS A 39 -1.85 -18.33 4.01
C LYS A 39 -1.50 -19.00 2.67
N ASP A 40 -2.26 -18.67 1.63
CA ASP A 40 -2.11 -19.26 0.29
C ASP A 40 -1.33 -18.35 -0.67
N LYS A 41 -0.67 -17.31 -0.14
CA LYS A 41 0.07 -16.33 -0.92
C LYS A 41 1.52 -16.26 -0.48
N VAL A 42 2.41 -16.06 -1.43
CA VAL A 42 3.79 -15.69 -1.14
C VAL A 42 3.81 -14.21 -0.78
N PHE A 43 4.24 -13.88 0.43
CA PHE A 43 4.32 -12.50 0.88
C PHE A 43 5.54 -12.26 1.77
N LYS A 44 5.92 -11.00 1.88
CA LYS A 44 6.90 -10.52 2.87
C LYS A 44 6.39 -9.27 3.56
N LEU A 45 6.65 -9.19 4.85
CA LEU A 45 6.28 -8.08 5.70
C LEU A 45 7.49 -7.21 5.99
N TYR A 46 7.34 -5.90 5.78
CA TYR A 46 8.35 -4.89 6.07
C TYR A 46 7.82 -3.86 7.06
N MET A 47 8.74 -3.27 7.80
CA MET A 47 8.53 -2.01 8.51
C MET A 47 9.06 -0.87 7.64
N ILE A 48 8.40 0.27 7.67
CA ILE A 48 8.88 1.46 6.98
C ILE A 48 9.61 2.33 8.01
N ASP A 49 10.90 2.59 7.78
CA ASP A 49 11.72 3.39 8.70
C ASP A 49 11.43 4.87 8.50
N ASP A 50 10.51 5.37 9.28
CA ASP A 50 10.06 6.76 9.27
C ASP A 50 10.65 7.59 10.43
N LYS A 51 11.96 7.51 10.61
CA LYS A 51 12.61 8.30 11.66
C LYS A 51 12.54 9.82 11.46
N ASN A 52 12.14 10.26 10.26
CA ASN A 52 12.16 11.68 9.88
C ASN A 52 10.81 12.23 9.40
N SER A 53 9.69 11.60 9.76
CA SER A 53 8.34 12.00 9.39
C SER A 53 7.88 11.70 7.94
N PHE A 54 6.64 11.25 7.83
CA PHE A 54 5.86 11.09 6.59
C PHE A 54 6.33 9.97 5.66
N VAL A 55 5.93 8.78 6.02
CA VAL A 55 6.04 7.52 5.27
C VAL A 55 5.62 7.62 3.82
N PHE A 56 4.93 8.65 3.44
CA PHE A 56 4.37 8.84 2.12
C PHE A 56 4.86 10.12 1.46
N GLU A 57 6.15 10.42 1.66
CA GLU A 57 6.80 11.43 0.83
C GLU A 57 6.65 11.06 -0.65
N GLU A 58 6.49 12.09 -1.47
CA GLU A 58 6.37 11.97 -2.93
C GLU A 58 7.43 11.03 -3.53
N GLN A 59 8.65 11.08 -3.00
CA GLN A 59 9.75 10.24 -3.46
C GLN A 59 9.48 8.75 -3.20
N PHE A 60 9.04 8.38 -2.00
CA PHE A 60 8.70 6.99 -1.66
C PHE A 60 7.61 6.44 -2.58
N GLN A 61 6.57 7.23 -2.81
CA GLN A 61 5.48 6.85 -3.70
C GLN A 61 5.94 6.66 -5.15
N LYS A 62 6.80 7.54 -5.66
CA LYS A 62 7.39 7.40 -6.99
C LYS A 62 8.21 6.12 -7.12
N GLU A 63 8.98 5.79 -6.11
CA GLU A 63 9.79 4.57 -6.08
C GLU A 63 8.92 3.32 -6.00
N VAL A 64 7.90 3.30 -5.15
CA VAL A 64 6.92 2.20 -5.09
C VAL A 64 6.23 2.01 -6.43
N ASN A 65 5.74 3.09 -7.05
CA ASN A 65 5.12 3.03 -8.36
C ASN A 65 6.10 2.57 -9.46
N SER A 66 7.36 3.00 -9.38
CA SER A 66 8.41 2.52 -10.28
C SER A 66 8.64 1.02 -10.15
N ILE A 67 8.54 0.46 -8.95
CA ILE A 67 8.64 -0.99 -8.74
C ILE A 67 7.40 -1.69 -9.30
N LEU A 68 6.21 -1.22 -8.99
CA LEU A 68 4.96 -1.78 -9.51
C LEU A 68 4.97 -1.85 -11.03
N SER A 69 5.36 -0.78 -11.71
CA SER A 69 5.39 -0.70 -13.17
C SER A 69 6.39 -1.61 -13.86
N ARG A 70 7.38 -2.14 -13.13
CA ARG A 70 8.33 -3.13 -13.66
C ARG A 70 7.80 -4.56 -13.69
N VAL A 71 6.76 -4.84 -12.91
CA VAL A 71 6.20 -6.19 -12.73
C VAL A 71 4.75 -6.26 -13.20
N ILE A 72 4.07 -5.13 -13.23
CA ILE A 72 2.65 -5.05 -13.54
C ILE A 72 2.48 -4.11 -14.73
N ASP A 73 2.05 -4.66 -15.86
CA ASP A 73 1.80 -3.95 -17.12
C ASP A 73 0.29 -3.78 -17.41
N GLU A 74 -0.55 -4.15 -16.46
CA GLU A 74 -2.01 -4.04 -16.51
C GLU A 74 -2.54 -3.03 -15.49
N ASP A 75 -3.83 -2.70 -15.64
CA ASP A 75 -4.51 -1.89 -14.63
C ASP A 75 -4.66 -2.65 -13.32
N ILE A 76 -4.43 -1.95 -12.22
CA ILE A 76 -4.58 -2.44 -10.86
C ILE A 76 -5.64 -1.65 -10.10
N TYR A 77 -6.04 -2.17 -8.96
CA TYR A 77 -6.85 -1.45 -8.01
C TYR A 77 -5.98 -0.76 -6.96
N ALA A 78 -6.33 0.49 -6.67
CA ALA A 78 -5.94 1.19 -5.46
C ALA A 78 -7.18 1.26 -4.56
N ILE A 79 -7.14 0.62 -3.41
CA ILE A 79 -8.28 0.45 -2.51
C ILE A 79 -8.03 1.23 -1.23
N ASP A 80 -8.90 2.18 -0.94
CA ASP A 80 -9.10 2.74 0.38
C ASP A 80 -10.30 2.00 1.02
N PRO A 81 -10.09 1.24 2.10
CA PRO A 81 -11.14 0.40 2.65
C PRO A 81 -12.35 1.17 3.22
N PHE A 82 -12.20 2.47 3.44
CA PHE A 82 -13.24 3.30 4.07
C PHE A 82 -13.94 4.24 3.11
N HIS A 83 -13.37 4.46 1.90
CA HIS A 83 -13.84 5.50 1.01
C HIS A 83 -14.03 5.04 -0.43
N ASP A 84 -12.96 4.64 -1.14
CA ASP A 84 -12.98 4.54 -2.58
C ASP A 84 -12.09 3.44 -3.15
N VAL A 85 -12.37 3.07 -4.39
CA VAL A 85 -11.50 2.25 -5.23
C VAL A 85 -11.19 2.98 -6.53
N TRP A 86 -9.92 3.02 -6.89
CA TRP A 86 -9.46 3.55 -8.18
C TRP A 86 -8.86 2.42 -9.02
N GLU A 87 -8.97 2.60 -10.32
CA GLU A 87 -8.33 1.75 -11.31
C GLU A 87 -7.29 2.56 -12.07
N PHE A 88 -6.06 2.06 -12.16
CA PHE A 88 -4.98 2.74 -12.87
C PHE A 88 -3.89 1.78 -13.34
N ASN A 89 -3.13 2.21 -14.35
CA ASN A 89 -1.95 1.49 -14.81
C ASN A 89 -0.68 2.12 -14.20
N PRO A 90 0.15 1.38 -13.44
CA PRO A 90 1.34 1.93 -12.82
C PRO A 90 2.34 2.53 -13.83
N SER A 91 2.45 1.98 -15.04
CA SER A 91 3.36 2.48 -16.07
C SER A 91 2.89 3.80 -16.71
N GLU A 92 1.60 4.09 -16.67
CA GLU A 92 1.06 5.37 -17.16
C GLU A 92 1.30 6.50 -16.17
N LEU A 93 1.26 6.21 -14.87
CA LEU A 93 1.54 7.19 -13.82
C LEU A 93 2.98 7.71 -13.84
N GLN A 94 3.94 6.90 -14.27
CA GLN A 94 5.34 7.35 -14.41
C GLN A 94 5.51 8.46 -15.44
N LYS A 95 4.57 8.58 -16.39
CA LYS A 95 4.61 9.60 -17.47
C LYS A 95 3.93 10.89 -17.06
N SER A 96 3.15 10.90 -16.01
CA SER A 96 2.50 12.12 -15.51
C SER A 96 3.50 12.93 -14.68
N GLU A 97 3.54 14.24 -14.91
CA GLU A 97 4.24 15.12 -13.99
C GLU A 97 3.53 15.09 -12.65
N TRP A 98 4.25 14.75 -11.59
CA TRP A 98 3.78 14.87 -10.24
C TRP A 98 3.62 16.35 -9.90
N SER A 99 2.43 16.87 -9.97
CA SER A 99 2.12 18.16 -9.38
C SER A 99 1.75 17.92 -7.91
N GLY A 100 2.78 17.85 -7.07
CA GLY A 100 2.64 17.52 -5.65
C GLY A 100 1.80 18.53 -4.88
N HIS A 101 1.29 18.11 -3.74
CA HIS A 101 0.59 18.87 -2.69
C HIS A 101 -0.84 19.31 -3.01
N GLY A 102 -1.73 18.34 -3.19
CA GLY A 102 -3.13 18.61 -2.95
C GLY A 102 -3.43 18.53 -1.44
N ASP A 103 -3.87 19.62 -0.86
CA ASP A 103 -4.32 19.63 0.54
C ASP A 103 -5.75 19.06 0.70
N THR A 104 -6.36 18.62 -0.40
CA THR A 104 -7.72 18.11 -0.43
C THR A 104 -7.83 16.83 -1.26
N TYR A 105 -8.76 15.98 -0.88
CA TYR A 105 -9.11 14.73 -1.55
C TYR A 105 -9.34 14.88 -3.07
N GLY A 106 -9.95 15.99 -3.51
CA GLY A 106 -10.16 16.30 -4.91
C GLY A 106 -8.87 16.52 -5.71
N ASP A 107 -7.85 17.07 -5.08
CA ASP A 107 -6.56 17.34 -5.72
C ASP A 107 -5.74 16.06 -5.92
N ILE A 108 -5.90 15.10 -5.04
CA ILE A 108 -5.27 13.78 -5.13
C ILE A 108 -5.74 13.05 -6.39
N VAL A 109 -7.03 13.06 -6.62
CA VAL A 109 -7.66 12.41 -7.78
C VAL A 109 -7.31 13.12 -9.10
N SER A 110 -7.19 14.46 -9.09
CA SER A 110 -6.87 15.25 -10.28
C SER A 110 -5.40 15.14 -10.71
N ASN A 111 -4.50 14.83 -9.80
CA ASN A 111 -3.06 14.77 -10.01
C ASN A 111 -2.48 13.36 -10.19
N GLY A 112 -3.32 12.34 -10.21
CA GLY A 112 -2.98 11.04 -10.80
C GLY A 112 -2.46 9.96 -9.89
N PHE A 113 -2.12 10.21 -8.62
CA PHE A 113 -1.78 9.15 -7.68
C PHE A 113 -2.53 9.37 -6.36
N PRO A 114 -3.15 8.35 -5.80
CA PRO A 114 -3.68 8.48 -4.46
C PRO A 114 -2.50 8.71 -3.52
N CYS A 115 -2.23 9.97 -3.23
CA CYS A 115 -1.32 10.32 -2.17
C CYS A 115 -1.96 9.82 -0.88
N TYR A 116 -1.25 8.95 -0.20
CA TYR A 116 -1.67 8.52 1.09
C TYR A 116 -1.73 9.73 2.03
N TYR A 117 -2.86 9.91 2.66
CA TYR A 117 -3.03 10.97 3.64
C TYR A 117 -2.36 10.57 4.96
N PRO A 118 -1.60 11.46 5.61
CA PRO A 118 -0.96 11.18 6.91
C PRO A 118 -1.95 10.97 8.07
N ASN A 119 -3.23 10.84 7.80
CA ASN A 119 -4.27 10.65 8.81
C ASN A 119 -4.46 9.20 9.28
N GLY A 120 -3.58 8.30 8.88
CA GLY A 120 -3.57 6.96 9.44
C GLY A 120 -4.54 5.97 8.81
N GLU A 121 -4.87 6.13 7.52
CA GLU A 121 -5.75 5.22 6.81
C GLU A 121 -4.97 4.09 6.11
N ASP A 122 -5.54 2.89 6.11
CA ASP A 122 -5.01 1.75 5.38
C ASP A 122 -5.15 1.98 3.87
N PHE A 123 -4.19 1.50 3.06
CA PHE A 123 -4.24 1.65 1.62
C PHE A 123 -3.64 0.44 0.89
N PHE A 124 -4.31 -0.06 -0.16
CA PHE A 124 -3.96 -1.32 -0.80
C PHE A 124 -3.86 -1.17 -2.32
N PHE A 125 -2.71 -1.53 -2.89
CA PHE A 125 -2.50 -1.66 -4.32
C PHE A 125 -2.52 -3.14 -4.69
N VAL A 126 -3.45 -3.59 -5.51
CA VAL A 126 -3.57 -5.00 -5.85
C VAL A 126 -3.91 -5.20 -7.32
N THR A 127 -3.35 -6.25 -7.93
CA THR A 127 -3.77 -6.69 -9.27
C THR A 127 -5.25 -7.12 -9.28
N LYS A 128 -5.89 -7.05 -10.43
CA LYS A 128 -7.33 -7.38 -10.57
C LYS A 128 -7.66 -8.83 -10.22
N ASP A 129 -6.68 -9.72 -10.34
CA ASP A 129 -6.78 -11.13 -9.93
C ASP A 129 -6.37 -11.35 -8.46
N PHE A 130 -5.97 -10.30 -7.75
CA PHE A 130 -5.50 -10.34 -6.37
C PHE A 130 -4.29 -11.27 -6.13
N SER A 131 -3.51 -11.55 -7.16
CA SER A 131 -2.32 -12.41 -7.05
C SER A 131 -1.09 -11.67 -6.55
N LYS A 132 -1.00 -10.35 -6.82
CA LYS A 132 0.11 -9.48 -6.43
C LYS A 132 -0.42 -8.20 -5.79
N GLY A 133 0.38 -7.59 -4.92
CA GLY A 133 0.01 -6.30 -4.35
C GLY A 133 0.93 -5.79 -3.27
N ILE A 134 0.66 -4.56 -2.86
CA ILE A 134 1.29 -3.88 -1.74
C ILE A 134 0.17 -3.38 -0.83
N LEU A 135 0.19 -3.83 0.42
CA LEU A 135 -0.84 -3.53 1.39
C LEU A 135 -0.20 -2.73 2.52
N PHE A 136 -0.52 -1.45 2.60
CA PHE A 136 -0.04 -0.58 3.65
C PHE A 136 -0.97 -0.58 4.84
N VAL A 137 -0.39 -0.70 6.03
CA VAL A 137 -1.09 -0.50 7.29
C VAL A 137 -0.33 0.59 8.03
N PRO A 138 -0.92 1.76 8.24
CA PRO A 138 -0.25 2.88 8.90
C PRO A 138 0.08 2.54 10.36
N GLY A 139 1.14 3.17 10.85
CA GLY A 139 1.45 3.11 12.28
C GLY A 139 0.45 3.97 13.05
N PHE A 140 -0.26 3.36 13.99
CA PHE A 140 -1.09 4.13 14.92
C PHE A 140 -0.24 4.61 16.09
N GLY A 141 0.02 5.91 16.13
CA GLY A 141 0.72 6.55 17.23
C GLY A 141 2.21 6.22 17.29
N GLU A 142 2.61 5.24 18.09
CA GLU A 142 4.00 4.94 18.44
C GLU A 142 4.50 3.63 17.81
N THR A 143 4.16 3.37 16.53
CA THR A 143 4.60 2.14 15.86
C THR A 143 5.02 2.41 14.43
N TYR A 144 5.95 1.59 13.90
CA TYR A 144 6.30 1.64 12.49
C TYR A 144 5.08 1.33 11.60
N PRO A 145 4.88 2.06 10.52
CA PRO A 145 3.99 1.64 9.46
C PRO A 145 4.45 0.31 8.87
N LEU A 146 3.51 -0.53 8.48
CA LEU A 146 3.79 -1.84 7.89
C LEU A 146 3.42 -1.87 6.42
N MET A 147 4.19 -2.64 5.67
CA MET A 147 3.97 -2.89 4.26
C MET A 147 4.05 -4.40 4.01
N PHE A 148 2.93 -4.98 3.59
CA PHE A 148 2.87 -6.36 3.12
C PHE A 148 3.05 -6.36 1.61
N VAL A 149 4.09 -6.99 1.12
CA VAL A 149 4.36 -7.18 -0.31
C VAL A 149 3.96 -8.60 -0.69
N VAL A 150 3.03 -8.72 -1.62
CA VAL A 150 2.46 -10.00 -2.08
C VAL A 150 2.92 -10.29 -3.51
N GLY A 151 3.42 -11.49 -3.74
CA GLY A 151 3.94 -11.96 -5.02
C GLY A 151 5.47 -11.94 -5.09
N GLN A 152 6.06 -13.08 -5.49
CA GLN A 152 7.52 -13.28 -5.44
C GLN A 152 8.30 -12.23 -6.24
N GLU A 153 7.84 -11.88 -7.44
CA GLU A 153 8.51 -10.90 -8.29
C GLU A 153 8.57 -9.50 -7.65
N LEU A 154 7.50 -9.09 -6.98
CA LEU A 154 7.48 -7.83 -6.23
C LEU A 154 8.45 -7.91 -5.04
N ILE A 155 8.42 -8.99 -4.28
CA ILE A 155 9.33 -9.19 -3.14
C ILE A 155 10.78 -9.09 -3.59
N ASP A 156 11.14 -9.74 -4.68
CA ASP A 156 12.53 -9.73 -5.21
C ASP A 156 12.99 -8.32 -5.58
N LEU A 157 12.10 -7.49 -6.12
CA LEU A 157 12.41 -6.09 -6.42
C LEU A 157 12.51 -5.24 -5.15
N PHE A 158 11.60 -5.39 -4.21
CA PHE A 158 11.66 -4.67 -2.94
C PHE A 158 12.92 -5.02 -2.15
N GLU A 159 13.37 -6.26 -2.17
CA GLU A 159 14.65 -6.65 -1.56
C GLU A 159 15.86 -5.94 -2.19
N LYS A 160 15.86 -5.74 -3.50
CA LYS A 160 16.92 -5.00 -4.20
C LYS A 160 16.93 -3.51 -3.89
N GLU A 161 15.76 -2.92 -3.76
CA GLU A 161 15.58 -1.48 -3.54
C GLU A 161 15.46 -1.10 -2.06
N LYS A 162 15.54 -2.07 -1.17
CA LYS A 162 15.27 -1.96 0.26
C LYS A 162 15.95 -0.79 0.95
N GLN A 163 17.23 -0.54 0.63
CA GLN A 163 17.98 0.57 1.20
C GLN A 163 17.50 1.94 0.68
N ASN A 164 17.13 2.00 -0.60
CA ASN A 164 16.64 3.22 -1.22
C ASN A 164 15.26 3.62 -0.68
N LEU A 165 14.44 2.62 -0.37
CA LEU A 165 13.09 2.79 0.14
C LEU A 165 13.03 3.02 1.67
N SER A 166 14.15 2.96 2.36
CA SER A 166 14.15 3.03 3.84
C SER A 166 13.19 2.03 4.49
N ILE A 167 13.13 0.81 3.94
CA ILE A 167 12.33 -0.28 4.51
C ILE A 167 13.22 -1.27 5.25
N LEU A 168 12.69 -1.82 6.33
CA LEU A 168 13.34 -2.77 7.22
C LEU A 168 12.61 -4.10 7.21
N ASP A 169 13.32 -5.19 7.47
CA ASP A 169 12.65 -6.46 7.75
C ASP A 169 11.80 -6.34 9.00
N PHE A 170 10.66 -7.01 8.97
CA PHE A 170 9.75 -6.99 10.11
C PHE A 170 10.43 -7.57 11.36
N ASP A 171 10.46 -6.76 12.42
CA ASP A 171 10.91 -7.17 13.77
C ASP A 171 9.85 -6.77 14.79
N LYS A 172 9.19 -7.76 15.35
CA LYS A 172 8.14 -7.56 16.34
C LYS A 172 8.64 -6.83 17.59
N LYS A 173 9.88 -7.09 18.00
CA LYS A 173 10.47 -6.41 19.17
C LYS A 173 10.72 -4.94 18.90
N ALA A 174 11.16 -4.60 17.68
CA ALA A 174 11.32 -3.22 17.28
C ALA A 174 9.96 -2.50 17.25
N MET A 175 8.91 -3.15 16.75
CA MET A 175 7.54 -2.62 16.77
C MET A 175 7.04 -2.31 18.19
N GLU A 176 7.35 -3.17 19.14
CA GLU A 176 6.90 -3.02 20.54
C GLU A 176 7.72 -1.99 21.32
N ASN A 177 8.91 -1.63 20.86
CA ASN A 177 9.84 -0.69 21.49
C ASN A 177 10.03 0.61 20.72
N TYR A 178 9.17 0.89 19.77
CA TYR A 178 9.16 2.14 19.03
C TYR A 178 8.78 3.28 20.00
N ASN A 179 9.71 4.22 20.24
CA ASN A 179 9.52 5.43 21.05
C ASN A 179 9.98 6.66 20.27
#